data_ddaefe00e04eb06d32c3a1591b49d019
#
_entry.id   ddaefe00e04eb06d32c3a1591b49d019
#
_cell.length_a   1.000
_cell.length_b   1.000
_cell.length_c   1.000
_cell.angle_alpha   90.00
_cell.angle_beta   90.00
_cell.angle_gamma   90.00
#
_symmetry.space_group_name_H-M   'P 1'
#
loop_
_entity.id
_entity.type
_entity.pdbx_description
1 polymer ?
#
loop_
_entity_poly.entity_id
_entity_poly.type
_entity_poly.pdbx_seq_one_letter_code
_entity_poly.pdbx_strand_id
1 'polypeptide(L)'
;SADDIDKIAEYFADYYNTKIMYENEVTGVKNYFRRIKRISLLALQPDSVISKNVKSSKVARVYGCHMNIQLKDAGERYVKDWLLSILDYDENGNPVRVIDKIYSIRLLEELISYNRKGNFDLISSLFMCMFQVQEESLGKEYSIKKENKNGKKLLSMIDKMYKKR
;
A
#
# COMPACT_ATOMS: atom_id res chain seq x y z
N SER A 1 -4.96 25.97 -7.37
CA SER A 1 -4.23 26.09 -6.08
C SER A 1 -3.90 24.71 -5.52
N ALA A 2 -3.05 24.61 -4.51
CA ALA A 2 -2.78 23.33 -3.83
C ALA A 2 -4.06 22.76 -3.22
N ASP A 3 -4.91 23.58 -2.63
CA ASP A 3 -6.22 23.21 -2.09
C ASP A 3 -7.14 22.58 -3.15
N ASP A 4 -7.03 22.94 -4.42
CA ASP A 4 -7.85 22.32 -5.48
C ASP A 4 -7.43 20.89 -5.77
N ILE A 5 -6.12 20.60 -5.71
CA ILE A 5 -5.59 19.25 -5.87
C ILE A 5 -6.03 18.38 -4.68
N ASP A 6 -5.91 18.90 -3.46
CA ASP A 6 -6.32 18.21 -2.25
C ASP A 6 -7.83 17.90 -2.24
N LYS A 7 -8.65 18.82 -2.77
CA LYS A 7 -10.09 18.62 -2.93
C LYS A 7 -10.42 17.55 -3.98
N ILE A 8 -9.67 17.49 -5.08
CA ILE A 8 -9.82 16.43 -6.07
C ILE A 8 -9.45 15.07 -5.45
N ALA A 9 -8.36 15.01 -4.68
CA ALA A 9 -7.95 13.80 -3.97
C ALA A 9 -9.02 13.34 -2.95
N GLU A 10 -9.68 14.27 -2.25
CA GLU A 10 -10.81 13.97 -1.38
C GLU A 10 -11.96 13.31 -2.14
N TYR A 11 -12.37 13.86 -3.29
CA TYR A 11 -13.44 13.28 -4.11
C TYR A 11 -13.08 11.88 -4.63
N PHE A 12 -11.84 11.64 -5.02
CA PHE A 12 -11.40 10.30 -5.43
C PHE A 12 -11.40 9.32 -4.26
N ALA A 13 -10.97 9.73 -3.08
CA ALA A 13 -10.99 8.88 -1.89
C ALA A 13 -12.43 8.45 -1.54
N ASP A 14 -13.39 9.36 -1.62
CA ASP A 14 -14.80 9.05 -1.41
C ASP A 14 -15.38 8.16 -2.51
N TYR A 15 -15.11 8.48 -3.77
CA TYR A 15 -15.65 7.74 -4.91
C TYR A 15 -15.17 6.28 -4.95
N TYR A 16 -13.88 6.07 -4.68
CA TYR A 16 -13.28 4.73 -4.67
C TYR A 16 -13.30 4.05 -3.29
N ASN A 17 -13.85 4.70 -2.27
CA ASN A 17 -13.85 4.23 -0.88
C ASN A 17 -12.43 3.78 -0.44
N THR A 18 -11.44 4.63 -0.66
CA THR A 18 -10.03 4.34 -0.41
C THR A 18 -9.35 5.41 0.43
N LYS A 19 -8.11 5.16 0.83
CA LYS A 19 -7.28 6.15 1.51
C LYS A 19 -6.25 6.74 0.58
N ILE A 20 -5.82 7.96 0.90
CA ILE A 20 -4.82 8.71 0.17
C ILE A 20 -3.46 8.45 0.82
N MET A 21 -2.55 7.79 0.11
CA MET A 21 -1.14 7.73 0.45
C MET A 21 -0.40 8.87 -0.26
N TYR A 22 0.42 9.60 0.47
CA TYR A 22 1.13 10.75 -0.07
C TYR A 22 2.54 10.87 0.51
N GLU A 23 3.41 11.60 -0.18
CA GLU A 23 4.75 11.92 0.30
C GLU A 23 4.65 13.04 1.35
N ASN A 24 5.07 12.75 2.57
CA ASN A 24 4.80 13.64 3.71
C ASN A 24 5.87 14.71 3.95
N GLU A 25 6.72 14.99 2.97
CA GLU A 25 7.68 16.09 3.01
C GLU A 25 6.99 17.46 3.00
N VAL A 26 5.81 17.53 2.36
CA VAL A 26 5.00 18.75 2.29
C VAL A 26 3.84 18.65 3.28
N THR A 27 3.79 19.58 4.22
CA THR A 27 2.75 19.60 5.28
C THR A 27 1.36 20.02 4.79
N GLY A 28 1.25 20.55 3.55
CA GLY A 28 0.02 21.10 2.98
C GLY A 28 -1.15 20.10 2.99
N VAL A 29 -0.94 18.92 2.42
CA VAL A 29 -1.96 17.85 2.34
C VAL A 29 -2.56 17.53 3.72
N LYS A 30 -1.71 17.24 4.71
CA LYS A 30 -2.16 16.93 6.07
C LYS A 30 -2.93 18.07 6.70
N ASN A 31 -2.50 19.30 6.49
CA ASN A 31 -3.16 20.50 7.04
C ASN A 31 -4.53 20.72 6.39
N TYR A 32 -4.65 20.50 5.08
CA TYR A 32 -5.94 20.53 4.39
C TYR A 32 -6.93 19.54 5.02
N PHE A 33 -6.58 18.24 5.08
CA PHE A 33 -7.46 17.20 5.61
C PHE A 33 -7.77 17.37 7.11
N ARG A 34 -6.87 17.97 7.89
CA ARG A 34 -7.14 18.35 9.27
C ARG A 34 -8.16 19.48 9.35
N ARG A 35 -8.03 20.51 8.51
CA ARG A 35 -8.92 21.67 8.46
C ARG A 35 -10.35 21.27 8.14
N ILE A 36 -10.54 20.36 7.18
CA ILE A 36 -11.87 19.83 6.81
C ILE A 36 -12.34 18.68 7.72
N LYS A 37 -11.59 18.36 8.79
CA LYS A 37 -11.90 17.28 9.76
C LYS A 37 -12.00 15.88 9.13
N ARG A 38 -11.31 15.63 8.03
CA ARG A 38 -11.32 14.36 7.30
C ARG A 38 -9.94 13.67 7.25
N ILE A 39 -9.15 13.82 8.29
CA ILE A 39 -7.81 13.24 8.38
C ILE A 39 -7.81 11.70 8.26
N SER A 40 -8.95 11.05 8.53
CA SER A 40 -9.14 9.61 8.38
C SER A 40 -9.04 9.11 6.93
N LEU A 41 -9.17 10.00 5.94
CA LEU A 41 -8.94 9.68 4.53
C LEU A 41 -7.45 9.52 4.18
N LEU A 42 -6.55 10.00 5.02
CA LEU A 42 -5.12 9.82 4.81
C LEU A 42 -4.66 8.45 5.29
N ALA A 43 -3.84 7.79 4.49
CA ALA A 43 -3.21 6.54 4.86
C ALA A 43 -2.07 6.79 5.86
N LEU A 44 -1.93 5.90 6.82
CA LEU A 44 -0.78 5.88 7.72
C LEU A 44 0.41 5.23 7.01
N GLN A 45 1.61 5.65 7.39
CA GLN A 45 2.84 5.01 6.93
C GLN A 45 2.76 3.49 7.16
N PRO A 46 2.99 2.66 6.12
CA PRO A 46 2.90 1.21 6.27
C PRO A 46 3.94 0.64 7.23
N ASP A 47 3.57 -0.39 8.00
CA ASP A 47 4.49 -1.06 8.94
C ASP A 47 5.66 -1.74 8.21
N SER A 48 5.43 -2.18 6.98
CA SER A 48 6.45 -2.80 6.12
C SER A 48 7.64 -1.87 5.80
N VAL A 49 7.41 -0.57 5.84
CA VAL A 49 8.41 0.49 5.57
C VAL A 49 9.04 1.07 6.83
N ILE A 50 8.51 0.75 8.00
CA ILE A 50 9.11 1.18 9.28
C ILE A 50 10.31 0.28 9.55
N SER A 51 11.48 0.89 9.75
CA SER A 51 12.71 0.15 10.08
C SER A 51 12.50 -0.79 11.27
N LYS A 52 13.00 -2.02 11.16
CA LYS A 52 12.93 -3.03 12.23
C LYS A 52 13.50 -2.52 13.57
N ASN A 53 14.40 -1.56 13.53
CA ASN A 53 15.01 -0.95 14.73
C ASN A 53 14.08 0.02 15.46
N VAL A 54 12.99 0.48 14.81
CA VAL A 54 12.00 1.39 15.41
C VAL A 54 10.82 0.62 15.99
N LYS A 55 10.68 -0.68 15.71
CA LYS A 55 9.57 -1.53 16.21
C LYS A 55 9.54 -1.72 17.73
N SER A 56 10.61 -1.38 18.45
CA SER A 56 10.66 -1.50 19.91
C SER A 56 10.05 -0.30 20.66
N SER A 57 9.84 0.82 19.98
CA SER A 57 9.19 1.99 20.56
C SER A 57 7.75 2.07 20.03
N LYS A 58 6.78 2.34 20.92
CA LYS A 58 5.38 2.65 20.58
C LYS A 58 5.27 4.00 19.84
N VAL A 59 6.07 4.18 18.80
CA VAL A 59 6.01 5.41 17.98
C VAL A 59 4.71 5.38 17.19
N ALA A 60 3.87 6.37 17.40
CA ALA A 60 2.66 6.54 16.62
C ALA A 60 3.02 6.66 15.14
N ARG A 61 2.36 5.84 14.30
CA ARG A 61 2.52 5.91 12.84
C ARG A 61 2.13 7.31 12.35
N VAL A 62 2.92 7.85 11.46
CA VAL A 62 2.63 9.15 10.81
C VAL A 62 1.75 8.94 9.58
N TYR A 63 1.04 9.98 9.17
CA TYR A 63 0.30 9.99 7.91
C TYR A 63 1.25 10.21 6.74
N GLY A 64 1.07 9.45 5.66
CA GLY A 64 1.92 9.50 4.47
C GLY A 64 3.28 8.81 4.68
N CYS A 65 4.11 8.82 3.65
CA CYS A 65 5.46 8.28 3.67
C CYS A 65 6.50 9.36 3.38
N HIS A 66 7.63 9.31 4.08
CA HIS A 66 8.82 10.08 3.70
C HIS A 66 9.69 9.22 2.79
N MET A 67 9.91 9.67 1.54
CA MET A 67 10.66 8.90 0.56
C MET A 67 12.17 9.00 0.80
N ASN A 68 12.75 7.92 1.30
CA ASN A 68 14.20 7.77 1.48
C ASN A 68 14.75 6.67 0.54
N ILE A 69 16.06 6.48 0.54
CA ILE A 69 16.74 5.50 -0.33
C ILE A 69 16.20 4.07 -0.10
N GLN A 70 16.00 3.67 1.15
CA GLN A 70 15.48 2.33 1.50
C GLN A 70 14.06 2.11 0.97
N LEU A 71 13.23 3.15 1.00
CA LEU A 71 11.88 3.11 0.45
C LEU A 71 11.87 3.09 -1.07
N LYS A 72 12.79 3.82 -1.72
CA LYS A 72 12.99 3.73 -3.17
C LYS A 72 13.37 2.31 -3.57
N ASP A 73 14.31 1.67 -2.88
CA ASP A 73 14.69 0.27 -3.11
C ASP A 73 13.50 -0.70 -2.94
N ALA A 74 12.69 -0.50 -1.91
CA ALA A 74 11.48 -1.30 -1.70
C ALA A 74 10.43 -1.05 -2.78
N GLY A 75 10.18 0.21 -3.14
CA GLY A 75 9.25 0.61 -4.18
C GLY A 75 9.60 0.02 -5.54
N GLU A 76 10.87 0.12 -5.96
CA GLU A 76 11.37 -0.47 -7.20
C GLU A 76 11.10 -1.98 -7.26
N ARG A 77 11.40 -2.69 -6.16
CA ARG A 77 11.16 -4.14 -6.08
C ARG A 77 9.67 -4.45 -6.18
N TYR A 78 8.82 -3.79 -5.41
CA TYR A 78 7.37 -4.04 -5.41
C TYR A 78 6.72 -3.72 -6.75
N VAL A 79 7.12 -2.63 -7.40
CA VAL A 79 6.64 -2.28 -8.74
C VAL A 79 7.09 -3.31 -9.75
N LYS A 80 8.36 -3.74 -9.73
CA LYS A 80 8.86 -4.80 -10.60
C LYS A 80 8.08 -6.09 -10.43
N ASP A 81 7.91 -6.55 -9.19
CA ASP A 81 7.20 -7.79 -8.89
C ASP A 81 5.73 -7.71 -9.36
N TRP A 82 5.08 -6.56 -9.15
CA TRP A 82 3.73 -6.31 -9.62
C TRP A 82 3.63 -6.30 -11.15
N LEU A 83 4.50 -5.58 -11.84
CA LEU A 83 4.51 -5.52 -13.31
C LEU A 83 4.69 -6.89 -13.96
N LEU A 84 5.49 -7.76 -13.35
CA LEU A 84 5.79 -9.10 -13.83
C LEU A 84 4.78 -10.16 -13.36
N SER A 85 3.88 -9.82 -12.44
CA SER A 85 2.85 -10.75 -11.96
C SER A 85 1.90 -11.15 -13.08
N ILE A 86 1.50 -12.42 -13.08
CA ILE A 86 0.57 -12.98 -14.08
C ILE A 86 -0.85 -12.62 -13.66
N LEU A 87 -1.60 -12.00 -14.58
CA LEU A 87 -3.01 -11.69 -14.42
C LEU A 87 -3.90 -12.79 -14.99
N ASP A 88 -3.50 -13.33 -16.15
CA ASP A 88 -4.30 -14.27 -16.91
C ASP A 88 -3.41 -15.04 -17.90
N TYR A 89 -4.02 -15.93 -18.69
CA TYR A 89 -3.38 -16.60 -19.82
C TYR A 89 -4.16 -16.32 -21.10
N ASP A 90 -3.45 -16.10 -22.19
CA ASP A 90 -4.07 -15.90 -23.52
C ASP A 90 -4.63 -17.22 -24.08
N GLU A 91 -5.29 -17.15 -25.25
CA GLU A 91 -5.88 -18.31 -25.93
C GLU A 91 -4.85 -19.40 -26.30
N ASN A 92 -3.57 -19.06 -26.35
CA ASN A 92 -2.46 -19.96 -26.65
C ASN A 92 -1.77 -20.49 -25.37
N GLY A 93 -2.26 -20.11 -24.18
CA GLY A 93 -1.67 -20.50 -22.90
C GLY A 93 -0.45 -19.69 -22.48
N ASN A 94 -0.15 -18.57 -23.15
CA ASN A 94 0.92 -17.68 -22.73
C ASN A 94 0.49 -16.77 -21.55
N PRO A 95 1.37 -16.51 -20.59
CA PRO A 95 1.03 -15.66 -19.45
C PRO A 95 0.85 -14.19 -19.87
N VAL A 96 -0.29 -13.62 -19.53
CA VAL A 96 -0.58 -12.18 -19.65
C VAL A 96 -0.22 -11.53 -18.33
N ARG A 97 0.73 -10.61 -18.35
CA ARG A 97 1.24 -9.93 -17.15
C ARG A 97 0.60 -8.55 -16.98
N VAL A 98 0.76 -7.97 -15.79
CA VAL A 98 0.28 -6.60 -15.51
C VAL A 98 0.83 -5.60 -16.53
N ILE A 99 2.12 -5.68 -16.86
CA ILE A 99 2.76 -4.78 -17.83
C ILE A 99 2.08 -4.81 -19.20
N ASP A 100 1.55 -5.95 -19.61
CA ASP A 100 0.87 -6.12 -20.90
C ASP A 100 -0.51 -5.42 -20.93
N LYS A 101 -1.01 -5.01 -19.78
CA LYS A 101 -2.32 -4.33 -19.60
C LYS A 101 -2.20 -2.87 -19.17
N ILE A 102 -1.01 -2.29 -19.18
CA ILE A 102 -0.84 -0.86 -18.90
C ILE A 102 -1.14 -0.06 -20.16
N TYR A 103 -2.21 0.73 -20.12
CA TYR A 103 -2.64 1.58 -21.23
C TYR A 103 -2.09 3.03 -21.12
N SER A 104 -1.51 3.41 -20.01
CA SER A 104 -0.94 4.75 -19.82
C SER A 104 0.41 4.85 -20.50
N ILE A 105 0.44 5.45 -21.70
CA ILE A 105 1.67 5.70 -22.45
C ILE A 105 2.66 6.50 -21.60
N ARG A 106 2.19 7.52 -20.90
CA ARG A 106 3.04 8.35 -20.05
C ARG A 106 3.70 7.56 -18.92
N LEU A 107 2.98 6.61 -18.30
CA LEU A 107 3.57 5.74 -17.28
C LEU A 107 4.63 4.81 -17.90
N LEU A 108 4.37 4.25 -19.09
CA LEU A 108 5.33 3.41 -19.79
C LEU A 108 6.61 4.18 -20.18
N GLU A 109 6.49 5.42 -20.64
CA GLU A 109 7.62 6.30 -20.93
C GLU A 109 8.46 6.58 -19.68
N GLU A 110 7.82 6.87 -18.53
CA GLU A 110 8.53 7.05 -17.27
C GLU A 110 9.21 5.74 -16.83
N LEU A 111 8.56 4.58 -16.97
CA LEU A 111 9.14 3.28 -16.62
C LEU A 111 10.40 2.95 -17.45
N ILE A 112 10.37 3.27 -18.76
CA ILE A 112 11.51 3.04 -19.66
C ILE A 112 12.69 3.98 -19.35
N SER A 113 12.39 5.24 -19.02
CA SER A 113 13.40 6.26 -18.75
C SER A 113 13.85 6.34 -17.31
N TYR A 114 13.21 5.56 -16.41
CA TYR A 114 13.44 5.63 -14.98
C TYR A 114 14.92 5.46 -14.60
N ASN A 115 15.37 6.39 -13.80
CA ASN A 115 16.65 6.31 -13.10
C ASN A 115 16.52 7.04 -11.73
N ARG A 116 17.36 6.67 -10.77
CA ARG A 116 17.26 7.17 -9.39
C ARG A 116 17.61 8.65 -9.21
N LYS A 117 18.19 9.29 -10.23
CA LYS A 117 18.63 10.70 -10.18
C LYS A 117 17.59 11.66 -10.79
N GLY A 118 16.68 11.12 -11.59
CA GLY A 118 15.62 11.90 -12.23
C GLY A 118 14.42 12.13 -11.33
N ASN A 119 13.53 13.00 -11.79
CA ASN A 119 12.22 13.22 -11.19
C ASN A 119 11.16 12.49 -12.01
N PHE A 120 10.50 11.49 -11.41
CA PHE A 120 9.53 10.62 -12.06
C PHE A 120 8.29 10.51 -11.16
N ASP A 121 7.37 11.45 -11.36
CA ASP A 121 6.21 11.63 -10.46
C ASP A 121 5.24 10.46 -10.50
N LEU A 122 5.00 9.87 -11.68
CA LEU A 122 4.11 8.73 -11.81
C LEU A 122 4.70 7.47 -11.15
N ILE A 123 6.01 7.26 -11.28
CA ILE A 123 6.69 6.13 -10.63
C ILE A 123 6.72 6.31 -9.12
N SER A 124 6.99 7.53 -8.63
CA SER A 124 6.93 7.84 -7.21
C SER A 124 5.52 7.60 -6.64
N SER A 125 4.49 8.01 -7.37
CA SER A 125 3.10 7.72 -7.02
C SER A 125 2.79 6.22 -7.03
N LEU A 126 3.33 5.48 -7.99
CA LEU A 126 3.18 4.03 -8.08
C LEU A 126 3.86 3.31 -6.90
N PHE A 127 5.03 3.77 -6.44
CA PHE A 127 5.65 3.26 -5.21
C PHE A 127 4.73 3.42 -4.00
N MET A 128 4.10 4.60 -3.85
CA MET A 128 3.15 4.85 -2.78
C MET A 128 1.94 3.89 -2.83
N CYS A 129 1.40 3.64 -4.02
CA CYS A 129 0.34 2.65 -4.20
C CYS A 129 0.81 1.25 -3.80
N MET A 130 2.01 0.84 -4.21
CA MET A 130 2.53 -0.49 -3.90
C MET A 130 2.80 -0.68 -2.39
N PHE A 131 3.20 0.34 -1.67
CA PHE A 131 3.33 0.28 -0.22
C PHE A 131 1.98 -0.01 0.45
N GLN A 132 0.91 0.64 -0.01
CA GLN A 132 -0.43 0.41 0.50
C GLN A 132 -0.93 -1.00 0.18
N VAL A 133 -0.71 -1.47 -1.03
CA VAL A 133 -1.06 -2.85 -1.44
C VAL A 133 -0.36 -3.89 -0.57
N GLN A 134 0.93 -3.71 -0.29
CA GLN A 134 1.69 -4.61 0.59
C GLN A 134 1.16 -4.60 2.03
N GLU A 135 0.81 -3.43 2.56
CA GLU A 135 0.24 -3.31 3.91
C GLU A 135 -1.10 -4.06 4.01
N GLU A 136 -1.97 -3.89 3.02
CA GLU A 136 -3.27 -4.56 2.99
C GLU A 136 -3.12 -6.08 2.86
N SER A 137 -2.18 -6.56 2.05
CA SER A 137 -1.89 -7.98 1.90
C SER A 137 -1.41 -8.60 3.21
N LEU A 138 -0.48 -7.93 3.91
CA LEU A 138 0.01 -8.36 5.22
C LEU A 138 -1.11 -8.33 6.27
N GLY A 139 -1.98 -7.33 6.25
CA GLY A 139 -3.14 -7.23 7.13
C GLY A 139 -4.13 -8.39 6.95
N LYS A 140 -4.41 -8.78 5.70
CA LYS A 140 -5.25 -9.94 5.38
C LYS A 140 -4.64 -11.25 5.88
N GLU A 141 -3.34 -11.48 5.64
CA GLU A 141 -2.63 -12.66 6.14
C GLU A 141 -2.65 -12.76 7.67
N TYR A 142 -2.46 -11.64 8.37
CA TYR A 142 -2.51 -11.59 9.82
C TYR A 142 -3.91 -11.93 10.35
N SER A 143 -4.95 -11.43 9.73
CA SER A 143 -6.35 -11.72 10.09
C SER A 143 -6.67 -13.19 9.93
N ILE A 144 -6.31 -13.80 8.80
CA ILE A 144 -6.49 -15.25 8.55
C ILE A 144 -5.73 -16.10 9.58
N LYS A 145 -4.47 -15.74 9.89
CA LYS A 145 -3.68 -16.46 10.93
C LYS A 145 -4.30 -16.33 12.32
N LYS A 146 -4.90 -15.18 12.65
CA LYS A 146 -5.57 -14.96 13.94
C LYS A 146 -6.86 -15.75 14.04
N GLU A 147 -7.67 -15.80 13.00
CA GLU A 147 -8.89 -16.63 12.94
C GLU A 147 -8.57 -18.12 13.09
N ASN A 148 -7.57 -18.62 12.37
CA ASN A 148 -7.13 -20.02 12.48
C ASN A 148 -6.62 -20.38 13.88
N LYS A 149 -5.93 -19.48 14.59
CA LYS A 149 -5.52 -19.69 15.98
C LYS A 149 -6.71 -19.76 16.93
N ASN A 150 -7.69 -18.90 16.75
CA ASN A 150 -8.91 -18.87 17.56
C ASN A 150 -9.76 -20.11 17.30
N GLY A 151 -9.89 -20.53 16.05
CA GLY A 151 -10.57 -21.79 15.67
C GLY A 151 -9.92 -23.02 16.30
N LYS A 152 -8.58 -23.14 16.25
CA LYS A 152 -7.85 -24.23 16.91
C LYS A 152 -8.01 -24.20 18.43
N LYS A 153 -8.04 -23.02 19.05
CA LYS A 153 -8.28 -22.88 20.48
C LYS A 153 -9.69 -23.31 20.86
N LEU A 154 -10.69 -22.94 20.09
CA LEU A 154 -12.08 -23.35 20.28
C LEU A 154 -12.24 -24.88 20.17
N LEU A 155 -11.71 -25.48 19.11
CA LEU A 155 -11.73 -26.94 18.93
C LEU A 155 -11.05 -27.68 20.10
N SER A 156 -9.91 -27.20 20.57
CA SER A 156 -9.21 -27.74 21.74
C SER A 156 -10.05 -27.62 23.03
N MET A 157 -10.84 -26.58 23.21
CA MET A 157 -11.75 -26.43 24.35
C MET A 157 -12.93 -27.37 24.25
N ILE A 158 -13.51 -27.54 23.08
CA ILE A 158 -14.60 -28.49 22.82
C ILE A 158 -14.12 -29.92 23.10
N ASP A 159 -12.97 -30.32 22.59
CA ASP A 159 -12.37 -31.63 22.81
C ASP A 159 -12.16 -31.95 24.30
N LYS A 160 -11.74 -30.97 25.09
CA LYS A 160 -11.57 -31.06 26.53
C LYS A 160 -12.90 -31.22 27.27
N MET A 161 -13.97 -30.64 26.76
CA MET A 161 -15.32 -30.78 27.36
C MET A 161 -15.90 -32.18 27.11
N TYR A 162 -15.68 -32.73 25.91
CA TYR A 162 -16.19 -34.09 25.57
C TYR A 162 -15.37 -35.25 26.18
N LYS A 163 -14.08 -35.03 26.46
CA LYS A 163 -13.23 -36.04 27.14
C LYS A 163 -13.42 -36.14 28.66
N LYS A 164 -14.22 -35.25 29.23
CA LYS A 164 -14.57 -35.26 30.68
C LYS A 164 -15.89 -35.94 31.00
N ARG A 165 -16.51 -36.63 30.04
CA ARG A 165 -17.63 -37.53 30.21
C ARG A 165 -17.15 -38.96 29.99
#